data_40e473399007752cffdc2ad5c479f686
#
_entry.id   40e473399007752cffdc2ad5c479f686
#
_cell.length_a   1.000
_cell.length_b   1.000
_cell.length_c   1.000
_cell.angle_alpha   90.00
_cell.angle_beta   90.00
_cell.angle_gamma   90.00
#
_symmetry.space_group_name_H-M   'P 1'
#
loop_
_entity.id
_entity.type
_entity.pdbx_description
1 polymer ?
#
loop_
_entity_poly.entity_id
_entity_poly.type
_entity_poly.pdbx_seq_one_letter_code
_entity_poly.pdbx_strand_id
1 'polypeptide(L)'
;MPRKAGALGRADLGPLLLVNLGVGMHAMIWYMASTVMPSAVQDLGAADSISWATTVYLVTTILGAVAMAGAKARFGAWRAMVGAGLLVSLGSLAAAAAPSIAWVLVGRALQGLGEGMLVALSYALVRELFHNTQVPKVFGIQAATWGVAIFLGPLAGGWLTEVWSWRAAFIGAAVLPLPMLAMGSKILAQHSQAAGPRLPAPWGRLLTLALGVMAIGAADRPDTAAKGGALLVVGIALIALVLAIDRRRAPHLFPTCFPRLRHPVSLGLWVLLLMPLAQAPVYVYGPYILQIYRGLSPTWAGYFGATHALAWSVTAILMSHLAPRFQGRAIVTGPALLTLGLAGLALSTASQPLPLVLASLVVVGVGFG
;
A
#
# COMPACT_ATOMS: atom_id res chain seq x y z
N MET A 1 28.29 28.10 14.40
CA MET A 1 27.09 28.77 13.85
C MET A 1 25.87 28.04 14.37
N PRO A 2 24.91 28.72 15.02
CA PRO A 2 23.68 28.06 15.46
C PRO A 2 22.91 27.54 14.21
N ARG A 3 22.61 26.24 14.17
CA ARG A 3 21.78 25.66 13.12
C ARG A 3 20.43 26.38 13.08
N LYS A 4 20.04 26.96 11.93
CA LYS A 4 18.68 27.49 11.74
C LYS A 4 17.69 26.40 12.10
N ALA A 5 16.84 26.62 13.09
CA ALA A 5 15.84 25.68 13.54
C ALA A 5 15.01 25.22 12.32
N GLY A 6 15.02 23.90 12.05
CA GLY A 6 14.26 23.28 10.96
C GLY A 6 14.97 23.13 9.60
N ALA A 7 16.23 23.55 9.43
CA ALA A 7 16.99 23.29 8.21
C ALA A 7 17.62 21.89 8.23
N LEU A 8 17.47 21.11 7.14
CA LEU A 8 18.19 19.86 6.93
C LEU A 8 19.64 20.18 6.56
N GLY A 9 20.58 19.56 7.27
CA GLY A 9 22.01 19.72 7.02
C GLY A 9 22.63 18.51 6.35
N ARG A 10 23.94 18.60 5.98
CA ARG A 10 24.66 17.46 5.37
C ARG A 10 24.63 16.18 6.23
N ALA A 11 24.64 16.30 7.54
CA ALA A 11 24.56 15.17 8.46
C ALA A 11 23.20 14.44 8.42
N ASP A 12 22.13 15.11 7.99
CA ASP A 12 20.80 14.55 7.91
C ASP A 12 20.54 13.81 6.60
N LEU A 13 21.44 13.93 5.58
CA LEU A 13 21.25 13.32 4.26
C LEU A 13 21.21 11.79 4.30
N GLY A 14 22.11 11.15 5.05
CA GLY A 14 22.10 9.70 5.21
C GLY A 14 20.81 9.17 5.83
N PRO A 15 20.42 9.65 7.03
CA PRO A 15 19.12 9.34 7.63
C PRO A 15 17.92 9.65 6.72
N LEU A 16 17.95 10.77 6.01
CA LEU A 16 16.88 11.16 5.07
C LEU A 16 16.74 10.17 3.92
N LEU A 17 17.84 9.79 3.30
CA LEU A 17 17.83 8.78 2.25
C LEU A 17 17.35 7.42 2.77
N LEU A 18 17.80 7.00 3.96
CA LEU A 18 17.39 5.73 4.56
C LEU A 18 15.87 5.63 4.73
N VAL A 19 15.24 6.64 5.34
CA VAL A 19 13.78 6.61 5.57
C VAL A 19 12.98 6.77 4.26
N ASN A 20 13.53 7.48 3.27
CA ASN A 20 12.88 7.64 1.96
C ASN A 20 13.04 6.40 1.09
N LEU A 21 14.16 5.68 1.16
CA LEU A 21 14.33 4.40 0.45
C LEU A 21 13.29 3.37 0.87
N GLY A 22 12.95 3.27 2.16
CA GLY A 22 11.94 2.31 2.61
C GLY A 22 10.54 2.63 2.07
N VAL A 23 10.14 3.90 2.09
CA VAL A 23 8.84 4.33 1.55
C VAL A 23 8.83 4.26 0.02
N GLY A 24 9.92 4.70 -0.63
CA GLY A 24 10.04 4.69 -2.09
C GLY A 24 10.06 3.28 -2.68
N MET A 25 10.75 2.35 -2.02
CA MET A 25 10.77 0.93 -2.39
C MET A 25 9.35 0.34 -2.34
N HIS A 26 8.63 0.56 -1.24
CA HIS A 26 7.25 0.09 -1.11
C HIS A 26 6.35 0.64 -2.23
N ALA A 27 6.38 1.96 -2.46
CA ALA A 27 5.60 2.57 -3.52
C ALA A 27 5.98 2.02 -4.90
N MET A 28 7.29 1.84 -5.17
CA MET A 28 7.77 1.31 -6.44
C MET A 28 7.31 -0.13 -6.67
N ILE A 29 7.45 -1.02 -5.66
CA ILE A 29 7.00 -2.41 -5.77
C ILE A 29 5.48 -2.48 -5.94
N TRP A 30 4.72 -1.62 -5.26
CA TRP A 30 3.28 -1.51 -5.43
C TRP A 30 2.89 -1.24 -6.88
N TYR A 31 3.46 -0.19 -7.50
CA TYR A 31 3.15 0.18 -8.89
C TYR A 31 3.72 -0.82 -9.91
N MET A 32 4.91 -1.36 -9.67
CA MET A 32 5.45 -2.45 -10.50
C MET A 32 4.50 -3.65 -10.50
N ALA A 33 4.10 -4.13 -9.32
CA ALA A 33 3.24 -5.30 -9.20
C ALA A 33 1.86 -5.08 -9.83
N SER A 34 1.23 -3.91 -9.66
CA SER A 34 -0.06 -3.60 -10.29
C SER A 34 0.04 -3.62 -11.84
N THR A 35 1.16 -3.18 -12.39
CA THR A 35 1.43 -3.17 -13.83
C THR A 35 1.68 -4.58 -14.39
N VAL A 36 2.36 -5.43 -13.62
CA VAL A 36 2.87 -6.74 -14.05
C VAL A 36 1.87 -7.86 -13.81
N MET A 37 1.02 -7.73 -12.78
CA MET A 37 0.12 -8.79 -12.36
C MET A 37 -0.84 -9.29 -13.45
N PRO A 38 -1.41 -8.43 -14.34
CA PRO A 38 -2.23 -8.91 -15.46
C PRO A 38 -1.51 -9.92 -16.35
N SER A 39 -0.26 -9.63 -16.73
CA SER A 39 0.56 -10.54 -17.53
C SER A 39 0.87 -11.85 -16.79
N ALA A 40 1.13 -11.77 -15.47
CA ALA A 40 1.43 -12.94 -14.66
C ALA A 40 0.22 -13.89 -14.54
N VAL A 41 -0.98 -13.36 -14.25
CA VAL A 41 -2.19 -14.20 -14.12
C VAL A 41 -2.62 -14.78 -15.46
N GLN A 42 -2.36 -14.08 -16.57
CA GLN A 42 -2.63 -14.59 -17.92
C GLN A 42 -1.69 -15.75 -18.27
N ASP A 43 -0.37 -15.57 -18.07
CA ASP A 43 0.65 -16.60 -18.31
C ASP A 43 0.40 -17.88 -17.50
N LEU A 44 -0.08 -17.73 -16.27
CA LEU A 44 -0.37 -18.83 -15.36
C LEU A 44 -1.81 -19.39 -15.47
N GLY A 45 -2.63 -18.90 -16.42
CA GLY A 45 -4.01 -19.33 -16.62
C GLY A 45 -4.92 -19.10 -15.40
N ALA A 46 -4.67 -18.03 -14.64
CA ALA A 46 -5.29 -17.77 -13.33
C ALA A 46 -5.89 -16.36 -13.22
N ALA A 47 -6.54 -15.88 -14.29
CA ALA A 47 -7.11 -14.53 -14.38
C ALA A 47 -8.01 -14.17 -13.19
N ASP A 48 -8.83 -15.12 -12.74
CA ASP A 48 -9.70 -14.95 -11.57
C ASP A 48 -8.94 -14.74 -10.25
N SER A 49 -7.61 -14.91 -10.21
CA SER A 49 -6.79 -14.74 -9.01
C SER A 49 -6.17 -13.36 -8.86
N ILE A 50 -6.43 -12.43 -9.76
CA ILE A 50 -5.77 -11.13 -9.76
C ILE A 50 -6.03 -10.33 -8.47
N SER A 51 -7.25 -10.35 -7.96
CA SER A 51 -7.63 -9.70 -6.70
C SER A 51 -6.90 -10.31 -5.49
N TRP A 52 -6.65 -11.63 -5.52
CA TRP A 52 -5.95 -12.33 -4.45
C TRP A 52 -4.51 -11.88 -4.26
N ALA A 53 -3.80 -11.63 -5.35
CA ALA A 53 -2.42 -11.16 -5.29
C ALA A 53 -2.31 -9.82 -4.53
N THR A 54 -3.30 -8.93 -4.71
CA THR A 54 -3.38 -7.66 -3.98
C THR A 54 -3.86 -7.86 -2.54
N THR A 55 -4.90 -8.68 -2.34
CA THR A 55 -5.49 -8.92 -1.00
C THR A 55 -4.47 -9.54 -0.04
N VAL A 56 -3.80 -10.63 -0.47
CA VAL A 56 -2.77 -11.31 0.35
C VAL A 56 -1.64 -10.35 0.71
N TYR A 57 -1.16 -9.59 -0.27
CA TYR A 57 -0.11 -8.60 -0.05
C TYR A 57 -0.52 -7.51 0.96
N LEU A 58 -1.71 -6.91 0.83
CA LEU A 58 -2.19 -5.87 1.73
C LEU A 58 -2.39 -6.39 3.16
N VAL A 59 -3.00 -7.56 3.31
CA VAL A 59 -3.20 -8.20 4.63
C VAL A 59 -1.85 -8.44 5.30
N THR A 60 -0.89 -9.00 4.59
CA THR A 60 0.43 -9.28 5.16
C THR A 60 1.25 -8.02 5.39
N THR A 61 1.07 -6.95 4.59
CA THR A 61 1.68 -5.64 4.82
C THR A 61 1.22 -5.04 6.15
N ILE A 62 -0.07 -5.12 6.46
CA ILE A 62 -0.61 -4.67 7.76
C ILE A 62 -0.03 -5.49 8.91
N LEU A 63 0.02 -6.82 8.78
CA LEU A 63 0.62 -7.70 9.78
C LEU A 63 2.11 -7.40 9.98
N GLY A 64 2.84 -7.16 8.90
CA GLY A 64 4.25 -6.76 8.90
C GLY A 64 4.49 -5.44 9.62
N ALA A 65 3.66 -4.44 9.35
CA ALA A 65 3.75 -3.13 10.02
C ALA A 65 3.64 -3.26 11.54
N VAL A 66 2.72 -4.08 12.02
CA VAL A 66 2.57 -4.36 13.47
C VAL A 66 3.73 -5.20 14.00
N ALA A 67 4.19 -6.20 13.23
CA ALA A 67 5.30 -7.07 13.61
C ALA A 67 6.61 -6.31 13.82
N MET A 68 6.83 -5.21 13.08
CA MET A 68 8.06 -4.43 13.15
C MET A 68 8.32 -3.88 14.55
N ALA A 69 7.32 -3.41 15.28
CA ALA A 69 7.48 -2.89 16.63
C ALA A 69 8.08 -3.95 17.58
N GLY A 70 7.56 -5.18 17.53
CA GLY A 70 8.08 -6.31 18.28
C GLY A 70 9.45 -6.77 17.84
N ALA A 71 9.69 -6.84 16.53
CA ALA A 71 10.98 -7.21 15.96
C ALA A 71 12.07 -6.21 16.34
N LYS A 72 11.80 -4.91 16.22
CA LYS A 72 12.71 -3.83 16.62
C LYS A 72 13.01 -3.89 18.12
N ALA A 73 12.01 -4.10 18.97
CA ALA A 73 12.17 -4.20 20.40
C ALA A 73 12.99 -5.45 20.83
N ARG A 74 12.94 -6.54 20.05
CA ARG A 74 13.64 -7.80 20.36
C ARG A 74 15.04 -7.87 19.79
N PHE A 75 15.23 -7.45 18.54
CA PHE A 75 16.44 -7.66 17.76
C PHE A 75 17.22 -6.37 17.46
N GLY A 76 16.63 -5.19 17.78
CA GLY A 76 17.12 -3.89 17.38
C GLY A 76 16.73 -3.51 15.95
N ALA A 77 16.83 -2.22 15.64
CA ALA A 77 16.35 -1.66 14.35
C ALA A 77 17.08 -2.29 13.15
N TRP A 78 18.41 -2.45 13.23
CA TRP A 78 19.23 -2.99 12.14
C TRP A 78 18.84 -4.43 11.79
N ARG A 79 18.85 -5.35 12.78
CA ARG A 79 18.54 -6.76 12.52
C ARG A 79 17.10 -6.95 12.05
N ALA A 80 16.16 -6.17 12.61
CA ALA A 80 14.76 -6.18 12.17
C ALA A 80 14.66 -5.72 10.72
N MET A 81 15.41 -4.68 10.32
CA MET A 81 15.44 -4.19 8.94
C MET A 81 16.03 -5.24 7.99
N VAL A 82 17.11 -5.92 8.36
CA VAL A 82 17.70 -7.01 7.56
C VAL A 82 16.70 -8.14 7.36
N GLY A 83 16.06 -8.62 8.43
CA GLY A 83 15.04 -9.66 8.33
C GLY A 83 13.89 -9.27 7.42
N ALA A 84 13.41 -8.03 7.53
CA ALA A 84 12.35 -7.50 6.67
C ALA A 84 12.80 -7.38 5.19
N GLY A 85 14.00 -6.88 4.93
CA GLY A 85 14.55 -6.81 3.58
C GLY A 85 14.72 -8.18 2.94
N LEU A 86 15.18 -9.17 3.72
CA LEU A 86 15.26 -10.56 3.25
C LEU A 86 13.88 -11.13 2.90
N LEU A 87 12.83 -10.83 3.70
CA LEU A 87 11.47 -11.24 3.38
C LEU A 87 10.99 -10.65 2.05
N VAL A 88 11.28 -9.37 1.78
CA VAL A 88 10.96 -8.74 0.50
C VAL A 88 11.68 -9.41 -0.65
N SER A 89 13.00 -9.59 -0.52
CA SER A 89 13.83 -10.20 -1.56
C SER A 89 13.43 -11.66 -1.84
N LEU A 90 13.29 -12.48 -0.81
CA LEU A 90 12.89 -13.88 -0.95
C LEU A 90 11.47 -14.03 -1.46
N GLY A 91 10.53 -13.17 -1.00
CA GLY A 91 9.17 -13.15 -1.52
C GLY A 91 9.11 -12.77 -2.99
N SER A 92 9.90 -11.79 -3.41
CA SER A 92 10.01 -11.37 -4.81
C SER A 92 10.62 -12.47 -5.67
N LEU A 93 11.68 -13.14 -5.22
CA LEU A 93 12.30 -14.27 -5.93
C LEU A 93 11.35 -15.48 -6.01
N ALA A 94 10.59 -15.76 -4.94
CA ALA A 94 9.58 -16.82 -4.95
C ALA A 94 8.48 -16.54 -5.98
N ALA A 95 8.02 -15.28 -6.08
CA ALA A 95 7.07 -14.86 -7.11
C ALA A 95 7.68 -14.96 -8.52
N ALA A 96 8.94 -14.57 -8.70
CA ALA A 96 9.63 -14.68 -10.01
C ALA A 96 9.78 -16.13 -10.46
N ALA A 97 10.10 -17.05 -9.55
CA ALA A 97 10.25 -18.47 -9.84
C ALA A 97 8.93 -19.27 -9.86
N ALA A 98 7.78 -18.59 -9.70
CA ALA A 98 6.50 -19.25 -9.51
C ALA A 98 6.06 -20.11 -10.70
N PRO A 99 5.80 -21.42 -10.50
CA PRO A 99 5.21 -22.28 -11.51
C PRO A 99 3.68 -22.20 -11.54
N SER A 100 3.06 -21.61 -10.54
CA SER A 100 1.61 -21.46 -10.42
C SER A 100 1.25 -20.19 -9.64
N ILE A 101 -0.01 -19.75 -9.74
CA ILE A 101 -0.50 -18.58 -9.02
C ILE A 101 -0.38 -18.74 -7.49
N ALA A 102 -0.52 -19.93 -6.94
CA ALA A 102 -0.37 -20.19 -5.52
C ALA A 102 1.05 -19.80 -5.02
N TRP A 103 2.08 -20.10 -5.79
CA TRP A 103 3.45 -19.66 -5.49
C TRP A 103 3.63 -18.15 -5.59
N VAL A 104 2.98 -17.50 -6.57
CA VAL A 104 2.94 -16.02 -6.63
C VAL A 104 2.31 -15.46 -5.37
N LEU A 105 1.19 -16.03 -4.90
CA LEU A 105 0.53 -15.58 -3.67
C LEU A 105 1.42 -15.75 -2.43
N VAL A 106 2.16 -16.86 -2.32
CA VAL A 106 3.16 -17.04 -1.25
C VAL A 106 4.25 -15.96 -1.34
N GLY A 107 4.78 -15.71 -2.53
CA GLY A 107 5.74 -14.65 -2.77
C GLY A 107 5.19 -13.27 -2.36
N ARG A 108 3.95 -12.96 -2.73
CA ARG A 108 3.25 -11.72 -2.36
C ARG A 108 3.03 -11.60 -0.86
N ALA A 109 2.73 -12.72 -0.18
CA ALA A 109 2.60 -12.73 1.28
C ALA A 109 3.91 -12.37 1.99
N LEU A 110 5.02 -12.98 1.59
CA LEU A 110 6.35 -12.68 2.14
C LEU A 110 6.78 -11.25 1.83
N GLN A 111 6.57 -10.82 0.59
CA GLN A 111 6.88 -9.48 0.12
C GLN A 111 6.09 -8.43 0.92
N GLY A 112 4.78 -8.61 1.06
CA GLY A 112 3.93 -7.71 1.86
C GLY A 112 4.36 -7.65 3.33
N LEU A 113 4.63 -8.79 3.95
CA LEU A 113 5.11 -8.84 5.33
C LEU A 113 6.40 -8.03 5.50
N GLY A 114 7.39 -8.25 4.64
CA GLY A 114 8.66 -7.53 4.68
C GLY A 114 8.51 -6.04 4.41
N GLU A 115 7.73 -5.66 3.39
CA GLU A 115 7.49 -4.25 3.06
C GLU A 115 6.75 -3.51 4.17
N GLY A 116 5.71 -4.12 4.75
CA GLY A 116 5.01 -3.54 5.89
C GLY A 116 5.94 -3.25 7.06
N MET A 117 6.86 -4.18 7.35
CA MET A 117 7.89 -3.99 8.36
C MET A 117 8.81 -2.80 8.01
N LEU A 118 9.30 -2.71 6.78
CA LEU A 118 10.24 -1.65 6.36
C LEU A 118 9.58 -0.27 6.34
N VAL A 119 8.33 -0.16 5.89
CA VAL A 119 7.57 1.09 5.91
C VAL A 119 7.31 1.56 7.34
N ALA A 120 6.88 0.66 8.22
CA ALA A 120 6.67 0.99 9.63
C ALA A 120 7.96 1.43 10.32
N LEU A 121 9.09 0.77 10.01
CA LEU A 121 10.40 1.18 10.50
C LEU A 121 10.79 2.57 9.98
N SER A 122 10.57 2.84 8.68
CA SER A 122 10.88 4.13 8.07
C SER A 122 10.15 5.28 8.76
N TYR A 123 8.86 5.12 9.03
CA TYR A 123 8.07 6.13 9.77
C TYR A 123 8.52 6.27 11.23
N ALA A 124 8.86 5.18 11.91
CA ALA A 124 9.37 5.23 13.27
C ALA A 124 10.72 5.96 13.34
N LEU A 125 11.63 5.69 12.41
CA LEU A 125 12.94 6.30 12.33
C LEU A 125 12.89 7.81 12.04
N VAL A 126 11.86 8.32 11.37
CA VAL A 126 11.68 9.77 11.18
C VAL A 126 11.67 10.50 12.53
N ARG A 127 10.94 9.97 13.51
CA ARG A 127 10.85 10.59 14.85
C ARG A 127 12.09 10.35 15.71
N GLU A 128 12.90 9.35 15.39
CA GLU A 128 14.10 8.99 16.16
C GLU A 128 15.34 9.71 15.64
N LEU A 129 15.44 9.92 14.32
CA LEU A 129 16.64 10.45 13.67
C LEU A 129 16.57 11.94 13.37
N PHE A 130 15.36 12.54 13.39
CA PHE A 130 15.17 13.94 13.04
C PHE A 130 14.58 14.76 14.19
N HIS A 131 14.98 16.01 14.29
CA HIS A 131 14.41 16.92 15.25
C HIS A 131 12.95 17.27 14.88
N ASN A 132 12.09 17.51 15.88
CA ASN A 132 10.66 17.76 15.68
C ASN A 132 10.35 18.83 14.62
N THR A 133 11.20 19.87 14.51
CA THR A 133 11.07 20.95 13.51
C THR A 133 11.39 20.51 12.08
N GLN A 134 12.09 19.39 11.90
CA GLN A 134 12.46 18.82 10.59
C GLN A 134 11.43 17.78 10.10
N VAL A 135 10.68 17.16 11.02
CA VAL A 135 9.71 16.07 10.71
C VAL A 135 8.74 16.44 9.58
N PRO A 136 8.11 17.64 9.55
CA PRO A 136 7.21 18.00 8.45
C PRO A 136 7.92 18.02 7.08
N LYS A 137 9.18 18.44 7.02
CA LYS A 137 9.96 18.44 5.78
C LYS A 137 10.29 17.03 5.30
N VAL A 138 10.64 16.14 6.24
CA VAL A 138 10.92 14.74 5.92
C VAL A 138 9.67 14.07 5.34
N PHE A 139 8.49 14.29 5.93
CA PHE A 139 7.23 13.77 5.38
C PHE A 139 6.89 14.39 4.02
N GLY A 140 7.18 15.67 3.79
CA GLY A 140 7.04 16.31 2.48
C GLY A 140 7.93 15.63 1.41
N ILE A 141 9.18 15.29 1.76
CA ILE A 141 10.08 14.56 0.86
C ILE A 141 9.59 13.12 0.63
N GLN A 142 9.05 12.44 1.65
CA GLN A 142 8.43 11.13 1.47
C GLN A 142 7.24 11.18 0.52
N ALA A 143 6.40 12.21 0.59
CA ALA A 143 5.32 12.41 -0.38
C ALA A 143 5.83 12.61 -1.81
N ALA A 144 6.93 13.38 -1.99
CA ALA A 144 7.58 13.52 -3.29
C ALA A 144 8.17 12.18 -3.79
N THR A 145 8.72 11.35 -2.89
CA THR A 145 9.22 10.02 -3.20
C THR A 145 8.10 9.10 -3.75
N TRP A 146 6.89 9.19 -3.18
CA TRP A 146 5.71 8.52 -3.73
C TRP A 146 5.42 8.99 -5.16
N GLY A 147 5.46 10.31 -5.41
CA GLY A 147 5.27 10.90 -6.74
C GLY A 147 6.26 10.35 -7.78
N VAL A 148 7.53 10.21 -7.40
CA VAL A 148 8.56 9.61 -8.28
C VAL A 148 8.24 8.12 -8.54
N ALA A 149 7.85 7.37 -7.52
CA ALA A 149 7.53 5.95 -7.63
C ALA A 149 6.32 5.68 -8.56
N ILE A 150 5.34 6.60 -8.61
CA ILE A 150 4.19 6.53 -9.53
C ILE A 150 4.64 6.43 -10.99
N PHE A 151 5.72 7.12 -11.37
CA PHE A 151 6.27 7.07 -12.72
C PHE A 151 7.24 5.92 -12.93
N LEU A 152 8.18 5.72 -11.98
CA LEU A 152 9.21 4.71 -12.12
C LEU A 152 8.69 3.28 -11.96
N GLY A 153 7.65 3.06 -11.17
CA GLY A 153 7.08 1.73 -10.95
C GLY A 153 6.53 1.11 -12.23
N PRO A 154 5.56 1.74 -12.91
CA PRO A 154 5.05 1.26 -14.20
C PRO A 154 6.12 1.17 -15.28
N LEU A 155 7.05 2.16 -15.34
CA LEU A 155 8.15 2.14 -16.28
C LEU A 155 9.02 0.90 -16.10
N ALA A 156 9.50 0.66 -14.87
CA ALA A 156 10.36 -0.47 -14.59
C ALA A 156 9.62 -1.82 -14.72
N GLY A 157 8.41 -1.92 -14.14
CA GLY A 157 7.61 -3.15 -14.21
C GLY A 157 7.16 -3.47 -15.62
N GLY A 158 6.63 -2.48 -16.34
CA GLY A 158 6.15 -2.64 -17.70
C GLY A 158 7.28 -2.95 -18.68
N TRP A 159 8.35 -2.14 -18.67
CA TRP A 159 9.51 -2.35 -19.55
C TRP A 159 10.16 -3.72 -19.34
N LEU A 160 10.40 -4.13 -18.08
CA LEU A 160 10.94 -5.45 -17.78
C LEU A 160 10.01 -6.58 -18.29
N THR A 161 8.69 -6.37 -18.20
CA THR A 161 7.69 -7.33 -18.68
C THR A 161 7.68 -7.42 -20.20
N GLU A 162 7.77 -6.28 -20.89
CA GLU A 162 7.73 -6.19 -22.35
C GLU A 162 9.01 -6.74 -22.99
N VAL A 163 10.20 -6.47 -22.41
CA VAL A 163 11.49 -6.87 -22.97
C VAL A 163 11.84 -8.32 -22.63
N TRP A 164 11.51 -8.78 -21.43
CA TRP A 164 11.86 -10.14 -20.97
C TRP A 164 10.62 -10.94 -20.56
N SER A 165 10.09 -10.65 -19.39
CA SER A 165 8.87 -11.29 -18.85
C SER A 165 8.43 -10.62 -17.57
N TRP A 166 7.20 -10.88 -17.14
CA TRP A 166 6.71 -10.45 -15.83
C TRP A 166 7.58 -10.95 -14.65
N ARG A 167 8.27 -12.08 -14.82
CA ARG A 167 9.20 -12.63 -13.83
C ARG A 167 10.40 -11.71 -13.59
N ALA A 168 10.91 -11.06 -14.63
CA ALA A 168 12.03 -10.13 -14.53
C ALA A 168 11.69 -8.92 -13.65
N ALA A 169 10.46 -8.45 -13.67
CA ALA A 169 10.02 -7.37 -12.79
C ALA A 169 10.06 -7.78 -11.31
N PHE A 170 9.70 -9.01 -10.96
CA PHE A 170 9.85 -9.52 -9.60
C PHE A 170 11.33 -9.71 -9.21
N ILE A 171 12.20 -10.12 -10.13
CA ILE A 171 13.66 -10.13 -9.90
C ILE A 171 14.16 -8.70 -9.62
N GLY A 172 13.72 -7.72 -10.39
CA GLY A 172 14.00 -6.30 -10.16
C GLY A 172 13.52 -5.83 -8.77
N ALA A 173 12.33 -6.25 -8.35
CA ALA A 173 11.81 -5.95 -7.02
C ALA A 173 12.67 -6.57 -5.89
N ALA A 174 13.28 -7.75 -6.12
CA ALA A 174 14.11 -8.42 -5.12
C ALA A 174 15.39 -7.65 -4.75
N VAL A 175 15.90 -6.80 -5.63
CA VAL A 175 17.12 -6.01 -5.38
C VAL A 175 16.84 -4.65 -4.75
N LEU A 176 15.61 -4.17 -4.75
CA LEU A 176 15.24 -2.85 -4.22
C LEU A 176 15.55 -2.64 -2.73
N PRO A 177 15.48 -3.65 -1.84
CA PRO A 177 15.89 -3.48 -0.45
C PRO A 177 17.38 -3.24 -0.25
N LEU A 178 18.25 -3.69 -1.17
CA LEU A 178 19.70 -3.69 -0.99
C LEU A 178 20.30 -2.32 -0.66
N PRO A 179 19.96 -1.22 -1.37
CA PRO A 179 20.47 0.11 -1.02
C PRO A 179 20.09 0.54 0.40
N MET A 180 18.87 0.24 0.85
CA MET A 180 18.39 0.53 2.19
C MET A 180 19.19 -0.28 3.23
N LEU A 181 19.44 -1.57 2.98
CA LEU A 181 20.24 -2.43 3.84
C LEU A 181 21.70 -1.94 3.91
N ALA A 182 22.31 -1.59 2.78
CA ALA A 182 23.67 -1.08 2.75
C ALA A 182 23.83 0.22 3.55
N MET A 183 22.85 1.13 3.47
CA MET A 183 22.87 2.37 4.24
C MET A 183 22.57 2.15 5.72
N GLY A 184 21.61 1.30 6.02
CA GLY A 184 21.18 1.00 7.38
C GLY A 184 22.28 0.37 8.21
N SER A 185 23.17 -0.44 7.61
CA SER A 185 24.33 -1.02 8.29
C SER A 185 25.23 0.04 8.92
N LYS A 186 25.40 1.19 8.25
CA LYS A 186 26.24 2.30 8.73
C LYS A 186 25.52 3.21 9.72
N ILE A 187 24.22 3.45 9.51
CA ILE A 187 23.44 4.43 10.28
C ILE A 187 22.88 3.79 11.55
N LEU A 188 22.25 2.62 11.46
CA LEU A 188 21.55 2.00 12.58
C LEU A 188 22.44 1.17 13.49
N ALA A 189 23.58 0.65 12.99
CA ALA A 189 24.54 -0.07 13.83
C ALA A 189 25.14 0.84 14.91
N GLN A 190 25.31 2.14 14.61
CA GLN A 190 25.82 3.12 15.56
C GLN A 190 24.75 3.62 16.55
N HIS A 191 23.46 3.46 16.21
CA HIS A 191 22.33 3.87 17.02
C HIS A 191 21.62 2.66 17.65
N SER A 192 22.40 1.66 18.09
CA SER A 192 21.87 0.48 18.78
C SER A 192 21.25 0.91 20.13
N GLN A 193 20.04 1.46 20.06
CA GLN A 193 19.27 1.74 21.27
C GLN A 193 18.76 0.41 21.84
N ALA A 194 18.98 0.26 23.15
CA ALA A 194 18.46 -0.85 23.93
C ALA A 194 16.97 -1.08 23.64
N ALA A 195 16.61 -2.36 23.68
CA ALA A 195 15.23 -2.81 23.52
C ALA A 195 14.27 -1.94 24.35
N GLY A 196 13.42 -1.18 23.67
CA GLY A 196 12.36 -0.44 24.31
C GLY A 196 11.31 -1.38 24.92
N PRO A 197 10.40 -0.88 25.76
CA PRO A 197 9.37 -1.69 26.35
C PRO A 197 8.56 -2.42 25.27
N ARG A 198 8.42 -3.73 25.41
CA ARG A 198 7.61 -4.55 24.51
C ARG A 198 6.14 -4.19 24.69
N LEU A 199 5.59 -3.45 23.76
CA LEU A 199 4.13 -3.25 23.72
C LEU A 199 3.48 -4.56 23.23
N PRO A 200 2.58 -5.17 23.99
CA PRO A 200 1.88 -6.36 23.56
C PRO A 200 0.99 -6.03 22.37
N ALA A 201 1.33 -6.55 21.19
CA ALA A 201 0.47 -6.43 20.03
C ALA A 201 -0.71 -7.40 20.14
N PRO A 202 -1.93 -6.98 19.80
CA PRO A 202 -3.13 -7.82 19.90
C PRO A 202 -3.24 -8.81 18.73
N TRP A 203 -2.26 -9.71 18.62
CA TRP A 203 -2.12 -10.66 17.48
C TRP A 203 -3.38 -11.47 17.22
N GLY A 204 -4.06 -11.97 18.26
CA GLY A 204 -5.30 -12.73 18.09
C GLY A 204 -6.34 -11.93 17.30
N ARG A 205 -6.55 -10.64 17.62
CA ARG A 205 -7.50 -9.76 16.92
C ARG A 205 -7.04 -9.44 15.50
N LEU A 206 -5.74 -9.19 15.29
CA LEU A 206 -5.18 -8.93 13.97
C LEU A 206 -5.29 -10.13 13.04
N LEU A 207 -4.97 -11.33 13.52
CA LEU A 207 -5.11 -12.56 12.74
C LEU A 207 -6.58 -12.89 12.46
N THR A 208 -7.48 -12.69 13.44
CA THR A 208 -8.92 -12.86 13.20
C THR A 208 -9.44 -11.88 12.16
N LEU A 209 -8.98 -10.62 12.19
CA LEU A 209 -9.33 -9.62 11.18
C LEU A 209 -8.80 -10.02 9.79
N ALA A 210 -7.54 -10.48 9.72
CA ALA A 210 -6.94 -10.98 8.51
C ALA A 210 -7.73 -12.17 7.92
N LEU A 211 -8.10 -13.13 8.76
CA LEU A 211 -8.94 -14.27 8.37
C LEU A 211 -10.33 -13.81 7.88
N GLY A 212 -10.92 -12.81 8.52
CA GLY A 212 -12.19 -12.23 8.09
C GLY A 212 -12.10 -11.61 6.68
N VAL A 213 -11.05 -10.84 6.41
CA VAL A 213 -10.81 -10.25 5.09
C VAL A 213 -10.54 -11.34 4.05
N MET A 214 -9.74 -12.35 4.39
CA MET A 214 -9.45 -13.48 3.49
C MET A 214 -10.71 -14.30 3.19
N ALA A 215 -11.60 -14.50 4.16
CA ALA A 215 -12.87 -15.19 3.96
C ALA A 215 -13.80 -14.41 3.00
N ILE A 216 -13.87 -13.08 3.14
CA ILE A 216 -14.61 -12.23 2.18
C ILE A 216 -14.01 -12.33 0.78
N GLY A 217 -12.68 -12.27 0.67
CA GLY A 217 -12.00 -12.47 -0.62
C GLY A 217 -12.27 -13.83 -1.24
N ALA A 218 -12.38 -14.89 -0.43
CA ALA A 218 -12.67 -16.25 -0.89
C ALA A 218 -14.13 -16.45 -1.33
N ALA A 219 -15.03 -15.54 -0.96
CA ALA A 219 -16.44 -15.62 -1.30
C ALA A 219 -16.74 -15.44 -2.81
N ASP A 220 -15.79 -14.91 -3.56
CA ASP A 220 -15.91 -14.70 -5.02
C ASP A 220 -15.68 -15.98 -5.84
N ARG A 221 -15.20 -17.09 -5.24
CA ARG A 221 -14.82 -18.33 -5.93
C ARG A 221 -15.47 -19.61 -5.43
N PRO A 222 -16.71 -19.60 -4.98
CA PRO A 222 -17.31 -20.81 -4.51
C PRO A 222 -17.83 -21.65 -5.68
N ASP A 223 -17.70 -22.97 -5.57
CA ASP A 223 -18.36 -23.92 -6.48
C ASP A 223 -19.90 -23.76 -6.45
N THR A 224 -20.43 -23.10 -5.42
CA THR A 224 -21.87 -22.83 -5.25
C THR A 224 -22.11 -21.48 -4.58
N ALA A 225 -23.19 -20.77 -4.95
CA ALA A 225 -23.60 -19.52 -4.33
C ALA A 225 -23.77 -19.63 -2.79
N ALA A 226 -24.21 -20.80 -2.31
CA ALA A 226 -24.36 -21.05 -0.87
C ALA A 226 -23.02 -21.02 -0.13
N LYS A 227 -21.95 -21.60 -0.69
CA LYS A 227 -20.60 -21.55 -0.10
C LYS A 227 -20.08 -20.10 -0.09
N GLY A 228 -20.29 -19.33 -1.18
CA GLY A 228 -19.92 -17.91 -1.24
C GLY A 228 -20.64 -17.08 -0.18
N GLY A 229 -21.96 -17.26 -0.06
CA GLY A 229 -22.74 -16.61 0.99
C GLY A 229 -22.26 -16.96 2.39
N ALA A 230 -21.94 -18.22 2.65
CA ALA A 230 -21.40 -18.67 3.94
C ALA A 230 -20.05 -18.01 4.25
N LEU A 231 -19.14 -17.92 3.29
CA LEU A 231 -17.83 -17.26 3.46
C LEU A 231 -17.97 -15.76 3.73
N LEU A 232 -18.89 -15.08 3.05
CA LEU A 232 -19.21 -13.67 3.33
C LEU A 232 -19.72 -13.48 4.77
N VAL A 233 -20.68 -14.32 5.19
CA VAL A 233 -21.23 -14.26 6.55
C VAL A 233 -20.13 -14.52 7.58
N VAL A 234 -19.30 -15.55 7.38
CA VAL A 234 -18.17 -15.85 8.28
C VAL A 234 -17.19 -14.66 8.33
N GLY A 235 -16.81 -14.12 7.19
CA GLY A 235 -15.88 -12.99 7.13
C GLY A 235 -16.41 -11.75 7.86
N ILE A 236 -17.67 -11.39 7.61
CA ILE A 236 -18.33 -10.27 8.30
C ILE A 236 -18.45 -10.56 9.81
N ALA A 237 -18.80 -11.79 10.20
CA ALA A 237 -18.90 -12.18 11.60
C ALA A 237 -17.54 -12.09 12.32
N LEU A 238 -16.45 -12.50 11.70
CA LEU A 238 -15.09 -12.38 12.26
C LEU A 238 -14.69 -10.92 12.44
N ILE A 239 -14.97 -10.05 11.47
CA ILE A 239 -14.71 -8.60 11.60
C ILE A 239 -15.56 -8.00 12.74
N ALA A 240 -16.85 -8.33 12.81
CA ALA A 240 -17.74 -7.88 13.87
C ALA A 240 -17.27 -8.37 15.26
N LEU A 241 -16.81 -9.62 15.35
CA LEU A 241 -16.24 -10.19 16.56
C LEU A 241 -15.00 -9.41 17.01
N VAL A 242 -14.09 -9.10 16.10
CA VAL A 242 -12.90 -8.28 16.40
C VAL A 242 -13.32 -6.91 16.94
N LEU A 243 -14.26 -6.23 16.32
CA LEU A 243 -14.76 -4.94 16.77
C LEU A 243 -15.41 -5.02 18.15
N ALA A 244 -16.15 -6.10 18.44
CA ALA A 244 -16.78 -6.33 19.73
C ALA A 244 -15.75 -6.59 20.85
N ILE A 245 -14.72 -7.40 20.56
CA ILE A 245 -13.63 -7.68 21.51
C ILE A 245 -12.78 -6.43 21.72
N ASP A 246 -12.47 -5.70 20.68
CA ASP A 246 -11.60 -4.52 20.71
C ASP A 246 -12.18 -3.41 21.60
N ARG A 247 -13.51 -3.25 21.61
CA ARG A 247 -14.18 -2.30 22.50
C ARG A 247 -14.03 -2.64 23.99
N ARG A 248 -13.76 -3.89 24.31
CA ARG A 248 -13.73 -4.40 25.71
C ARG A 248 -12.33 -4.64 26.25
N ARG A 249 -11.32 -4.75 25.36
CA ARG A 249 -9.96 -5.18 25.75
C ARG A 249 -8.90 -4.23 25.19
N ALA A 250 -8.14 -3.59 26.05
CA ALA A 250 -6.93 -2.87 25.70
C ALA A 250 -5.77 -3.85 25.32
N PRO A 251 -4.78 -3.43 24.53
CA PRO A 251 -4.73 -2.18 23.77
C PRO A 251 -5.73 -2.20 22.61
N HIS A 252 -6.41 -1.09 22.36
CA HIS A 252 -7.41 -0.99 21.30
C HIS A 252 -6.76 -0.86 19.92
N LEU A 253 -7.31 -1.56 18.92
CA LEU A 253 -6.95 -1.39 17.50
C LEU A 253 -7.63 -0.15 16.91
N PHE A 254 -8.85 0.12 17.34
CA PHE A 254 -9.67 1.23 16.90
C PHE A 254 -9.99 2.18 18.04
N PRO A 255 -10.18 3.48 17.79
CA PRO A 255 -10.68 4.41 18.80
C PRO A 255 -12.02 3.91 19.38
N THR A 256 -12.21 4.07 20.68
CA THR A 256 -13.40 3.57 21.40
C THR A 256 -14.73 4.15 20.90
N CYS A 257 -14.68 5.28 20.19
CA CYS A 257 -15.85 5.89 19.54
C CYS A 257 -16.26 5.17 18.25
N PHE A 258 -15.38 4.37 17.63
CA PHE A 258 -15.69 3.63 16.39
C PHE A 258 -16.61 2.42 16.71
N PRO A 259 -17.64 2.12 15.87
CA PRO A 259 -18.07 2.74 14.61
C PRO A 259 -19.24 3.73 14.75
N ARG A 260 -19.36 4.50 15.82
CA ARG A 260 -20.49 5.42 16.05
C ARG A 260 -20.54 6.53 15.02
N LEU A 261 -21.57 6.57 14.17
CA LEU A 261 -21.72 7.56 13.09
C LEU A 261 -21.97 9.01 13.56
N ARG A 262 -22.20 9.23 14.85
CA ARG A 262 -22.40 10.57 15.42
C ARG A 262 -21.12 11.22 15.96
N HIS A 263 -20.01 10.50 15.98
CA HIS A 263 -18.75 11.03 16.52
C HIS A 263 -17.83 11.47 15.38
N PRO A 264 -17.28 12.69 15.37
CA PRO A 264 -16.47 13.22 14.26
C PRO A 264 -15.28 12.33 13.88
N VAL A 265 -14.54 11.81 14.88
CA VAL A 265 -13.41 10.89 14.65
C VAL A 265 -13.87 9.60 13.97
N SER A 266 -15.02 9.07 14.37
CA SER A 266 -15.58 7.87 13.75
C SER A 266 -16.04 8.12 12.31
N LEU A 267 -16.63 9.28 12.03
CA LEU A 267 -16.98 9.68 10.66
C LEU A 267 -15.74 9.79 9.78
N GLY A 268 -14.66 10.41 10.28
CA GLY A 268 -13.38 10.46 9.56
C GLY A 268 -12.83 9.06 9.26
N LEU A 269 -12.92 8.12 10.21
CA LEU A 269 -12.51 6.74 9.99
C LEU A 269 -13.38 6.01 8.96
N TRP A 270 -14.69 6.29 8.92
CA TRP A 270 -15.57 5.77 7.89
C TRP A 270 -15.20 6.30 6.49
N VAL A 271 -14.88 7.58 6.36
CA VAL A 271 -14.38 8.15 5.10
C VAL A 271 -13.08 7.48 4.69
N LEU A 272 -12.11 7.34 5.61
CA LEU A 272 -10.84 6.64 5.38
C LEU A 272 -11.01 5.15 5.04
N LEU A 273 -12.11 4.53 5.40
CA LEU A 273 -12.43 3.14 5.02
C LEU A 273 -13.14 3.07 3.66
N LEU A 274 -14.20 3.88 3.48
CA LEU A 274 -15.10 3.75 2.33
C LEU A 274 -14.50 4.29 1.04
N MET A 275 -13.73 5.39 1.09
CA MET A 275 -13.12 5.95 -0.12
C MET A 275 -12.08 5.01 -0.75
N PRO A 276 -11.08 4.47 -0.02
CA PRO A 276 -10.16 3.47 -0.58
C PRO A 276 -10.88 2.20 -1.02
N LEU A 277 -11.92 1.77 -0.29
CA LEU A 277 -12.72 0.60 -0.68
C LEU A 277 -13.41 0.81 -2.03
N ALA A 278 -14.02 1.97 -2.25
CA ALA A 278 -14.64 2.33 -3.52
C ALA A 278 -13.63 2.40 -4.67
N GLN A 279 -12.40 2.83 -4.40
CA GLN A 279 -11.33 2.97 -5.38
C GLN A 279 -10.58 1.65 -5.66
N ALA A 280 -10.64 0.66 -4.77
CA ALA A 280 -9.89 -0.59 -4.89
C ALA A 280 -10.01 -1.28 -6.27
N PRO A 281 -11.18 -1.35 -6.91
CA PRO A 281 -11.31 -1.92 -8.25
C PRO A 281 -10.44 -1.24 -9.31
N VAL A 282 -10.20 0.06 -9.20
CA VAL A 282 -9.36 0.82 -10.15
C VAL A 282 -7.91 0.32 -10.11
N TYR A 283 -7.37 0.05 -8.93
CA TYR A 283 -6.01 -0.46 -8.76
C TYR A 283 -5.86 -1.92 -9.20
N VAL A 284 -6.86 -2.75 -8.90
CA VAL A 284 -6.80 -4.20 -9.13
C VAL A 284 -7.12 -4.53 -10.58
N TYR A 285 -8.23 -4.01 -11.08
CA TYR A 285 -8.77 -4.38 -12.39
C TYR A 285 -8.43 -3.38 -13.50
N GLY A 286 -8.11 -2.12 -13.17
CA GLY A 286 -7.78 -1.10 -14.17
C GLY A 286 -6.66 -1.54 -15.12
N PRO A 287 -5.45 -1.87 -14.63
CA PRO A 287 -4.37 -2.38 -15.48
C PRO A 287 -4.73 -3.67 -16.22
N TYR A 288 -5.50 -4.56 -15.59
CA TYR A 288 -5.96 -5.82 -16.20
C TYR A 288 -6.86 -5.56 -17.40
N ILE A 289 -7.90 -4.71 -17.24
CA ILE A 289 -8.83 -4.40 -18.32
C ILE A 289 -8.09 -3.70 -19.46
N LEU A 290 -7.20 -2.76 -19.15
CA LEU A 290 -6.45 -2.00 -20.15
C LEU A 290 -5.48 -2.91 -20.95
N GLN A 291 -4.84 -3.89 -20.31
CA GLN A 291 -3.96 -4.83 -21.01
C GLN A 291 -4.76 -5.88 -21.79
N ILE A 292 -5.71 -6.57 -21.16
CA ILE A 292 -6.33 -7.75 -21.74
C ILE A 292 -7.46 -7.39 -22.71
N TYR A 293 -8.32 -6.43 -22.36
CA TYR A 293 -9.47 -6.08 -23.20
C TYR A 293 -9.17 -4.94 -24.17
N ARG A 294 -8.22 -4.04 -23.83
CA ARG A 294 -7.88 -2.89 -24.67
C ARG A 294 -6.58 -3.06 -25.43
N GLY A 295 -5.82 -4.14 -25.19
CA GLY A 295 -4.57 -4.45 -25.87
C GLY A 295 -3.43 -3.45 -25.60
N LEU A 296 -3.50 -2.65 -24.53
CA LEU A 296 -2.42 -1.75 -24.17
C LEU A 296 -1.22 -2.54 -23.66
N SER A 297 -0.02 -2.08 -23.95
CA SER A 297 1.16 -2.67 -23.35
C SER A 297 1.18 -2.49 -21.82
N PRO A 298 1.88 -3.36 -21.07
CA PRO A 298 1.98 -3.27 -19.63
C PRO A 298 2.41 -1.88 -19.14
N THR A 299 3.41 -1.26 -19.80
CA THR A 299 3.89 0.08 -19.46
C THR A 299 2.78 1.13 -19.61
N TRP A 300 2.07 1.15 -20.73
CA TRP A 300 0.99 2.12 -20.95
C TRP A 300 -0.18 1.90 -20.01
N ALA A 301 -0.61 0.65 -19.79
CA ALA A 301 -1.66 0.33 -18.84
C ALA A 301 -1.29 0.75 -17.40
N GLY A 302 -0.03 0.60 -17.01
CA GLY A 302 0.50 1.07 -15.75
C GLY A 302 0.45 2.59 -15.61
N TYR A 303 0.82 3.35 -16.65
CA TYR A 303 0.72 4.81 -16.63
C TYR A 303 -0.73 5.32 -16.59
N PHE A 304 -1.64 4.66 -17.31
CA PHE A 304 -3.08 4.95 -17.15
C PHE A 304 -3.52 4.76 -15.70
N GLY A 305 -3.14 3.63 -15.09
CA GLY A 305 -3.40 3.37 -13.68
C GLY A 305 -2.77 4.41 -12.73
N ALA A 306 -1.57 4.92 -13.07
CA ALA A 306 -0.88 5.94 -12.29
C ALA A 306 -1.51 7.34 -12.40
N THR A 307 -2.29 7.61 -13.45
CA THR A 307 -2.89 8.93 -13.71
C THR A 307 -3.77 9.40 -12.55
N HIS A 308 -4.61 8.50 -11.99
CA HIS A 308 -5.47 8.86 -10.86
C HIS A 308 -4.65 9.15 -9.59
N ALA A 309 -3.55 8.45 -9.36
CA ALA A 309 -2.68 8.69 -8.20
C ALA A 309 -1.94 10.03 -8.32
N LEU A 310 -1.56 10.42 -9.54
CA LEU A 310 -1.00 11.74 -9.80
C LEU A 310 -2.05 12.84 -9.55
N ALA A 311 -3.25 12.68 -10.09
CA ALA A 311 -4.35 13.62 -9.88
C ALA A 311 -4.71 13.74 -8.39
N TRP A 312 -4.74 12.63 -7.65
CA TRP A 312 -4.89 12.62 -6.20
C TRP A 312 -3.79 13.43 -5.52
N SER A 313 -2.52 13.17 -5.82
CA SER A 313 -1.39 13.86 -5.19
C SER A 313 -1.41 15.36 -5.43
N VAL A 314 -1.71 15.79 -6.67
CA VAL A 314 -1.86 17.21 -7.02
C VAL A 314 -3.02 17.84 -6.24
N THR A 315 -4.17 17.17 -6.20
CA THR A 315 -5.35 17.68 -5.47
C THR A 315 -5.07 17.78 -3.98
N ALA A 316 -4.46 16.77 -3.36
CA ALA A 316 -4.10 16.79 -1.94
C ALA A 316 -3.17 17.99 -1.60
N ILE A 317 -2.19 18.28 -2.47
CA ILE A 317 -1.32 19.46 -2.31
C ILE A 317 -2.13 20.75 -2.40
N LEU A 318 -3.01 20.89 -3.40
CA LEU A 318 -3.84 22.08 -3.57
C LEU A 318 -4.80 22.26 -2.38
N MET A 319 -5.41 21.17 -1.91
CA MET A 319 -6.33 21.18 -0.76
C MET A 319 -5.63 21.50 0.56
N SER A 320 -4.35 21.18 0.71
CA SER A 320 -3.57 21.55 1.91
C SER A 320 -3.48 23.06 2.14
N HIS A 321 -3.64 23.86 1.09
CA HIS A 321 -3.67 25.33 1.14
C HIS A 321 -5.11 25.89 1.21
N LEU A 322 -6.14 25.03 1.25
CA LEU A 322 -7.54 25.48 1.23
C LEU A 322 -7.91 26.16 2.55
N ALA A 323 -8.49 27.36 2.44
CA ALA A 323 -8.97 28.09 3.61
C ALA A 323 -10.02 27.27 4.40
N PRO A 324 -10.01 27.29 5.75
CA PRO A 324 -10.87 26.46 6.60
C PRO A 324 -12.38 26.53 6.25
N ARG A 325 -12.84 27.69 5.79
CA ARG A 325 -14.24 27.91 5.37
C ARG A 325 -14.70 27.03 4.20
N PHE A 326 -13.77 26.53 3.39
CA PHE A 326 -14.08 25.69 2.22
C PHE A 326 -13.86 24.20 2.47
N GLN A 327 -13.18 23.83 3.57
CA GLN A 327 -12.85 22.42 3.89
C GLN A 327 -14.12 21.55 4.00
N GLY A 328 -15.19 22.07 4.63
CA GLY A 328 -16.46 21.35 4.73
C GLY A 328 -17.09 21.04 3.36
N ARG A 329 -16.93 21.94 2.38
CA ARG A 329 -17.42 21.70 1.00
C ARG A 329 -16.55 20.64 0.31
N ALA A 330 -15.23 20.69 0.47
CA ALA A 330 -14.31 19.72 -0.10
C ALA A 330 -14.62 18.29 0.39
N ILE A 331 -14.91 18.11 1.69
CA ILE A 331 -15.29 16.82 2.26
C ILE A 331 -16.53 16.21 1.60
N VAL A 332 -17.45 17.03 1.13
CA VAL A 332 -18.69 16.55 0.46
C VAL A 332 -18.48 16.38 -1.05
N THR A 333 -17.75 17.31 -1.69
CA THR A 333 -17.54 17.28 -3.15
C THR A 333 -16.56 16.18 -3.56
N GLY A 334 -15.56 15.84 -2.72
CA GLY A 334 -14.60 14.76 -3.00
C GLY A 334 -15.25 13.40 -3.29
N PRO A 335 -16.04 12.84 -2.37
CA PRO A 335 -16.77 11.60 -2.61
C PRO A 335 -17.75 11.66 -3.80
N ALA A 336 -18.38 12.81 -4.07
CA ALA A 336 -19.24 12.98 -5.23
C ALA A 336 -18.46 12.89 -6.54
N LEU A 337 -17.30 13.56 -6.63
CA LEU A 337 -16.39 13.47 -7.78
C LEU A 337 -15.83 12.04 -7.93
N LEU A 338 -15.44 11.39 -6.83
CA LEU A 338 -15.01 10.00 -6.88
C LEU A 338 -16.09 9.10 -7.49
N THR A 339 -17.35 9.25 -7.05
CA THR A 339 -18.49 8.49 -7.58
C THR A 339 -18.69 8.74 -9.06
N LEU A 340 -18.66 10.01 -9.49
CA LEU A 340 -18.78 10.39 -10.91
C LEU A 340 -17.63 9.81 -11.75
N GLY A 341 -16.41 9.88 -11.26
CA GLY A 341 -15.25 9.30 -11.93
C GLY A 341 -15.33 7.79 -12.07
N LEU A 342 -15.77 7.09 -11.01
CA LEU A 342 -15.99 5.63 -11.05
C LEU A 342 -17.13 5.25 -12.02
N ALA A 343 -18.22 6.00 -12.05
CA ALA A 343 -19.29 5.81 -13.03
C ALA A 343 -18.78 6.05 -14.46
N GLY A 344 -17.98 7.10 -14.67
CA GLY A 344 -17.31 7.37 -15.94
C GLY A 344 -16.40 6.22 -16.37
N LEU A 345 -15.62 5.64 -15.46
CA LEU A 345 -14.80 4.46 -15.73
C LEU A 345 -15.68 3.25 -16.10
N ALA A 346 -16.72 2.96 -15.33
CA ALA A 346 -17.61 1.84 -15.62
C ALA A 346 -18.21 1.92 -17.03
N LEU A 347 -18.54 3.13 -17.50
CA LEU A 347 -19.10 3.34 -18.82
C LEU A 347 -18.04 3.40 -19.94
N SER A 348 -16.80 3.77 -19.64
CA SER A 348 -15.79 4.05 -20.66
C SER A 348 -14.74 2.95 -20.85
N THR A 349 -14.47 2.16 -19.81
CA THR A 349 -13.30 1.26 -19.80
C THR A 349 -13.37 0.18 -20.88
N ALA A 350 -14.55 -0.35 -21.18
CA ALA A 350 -14.71 -1.47 -22.10
C ALA A 350 -14.61 -1.07 -23.60
N SER A 351 -15.21 0.05 -24.01
CA SER A 351 -15.42 0.34 -25.43
C SER A 351 -15.20 1.79 -25.87
N GLN A 352 -15.18 2.73 -24.96
CA GLN A 352 -15.08 4.15 -25.28
C GLN A 352 -13.62 4.60 -25.58
N PRO A 353 -13.41 5.75 -26.24
CA PRO A 353 -12.08 6.26 -26.51
C PRO A 353 -11.20 6.41 -25.28
N LEU A 354 -9.92 6.07 -25.38
CA LEU A 354 -8.95 6.15 -24.27
C LEU A 354 -8.89 7.52 -23.56
N PRO A 355 -9.04 8.67 -24.24
CA PRO A 355 -9.11 9.97 -23.57
C PRO A 355 -10.25 10.07 -22.54
N LEU A 356 -11.39 9.42 -22.76
CA LEU A 356 -12.49 9.41 -21.80
C LEU A 356 -12.16 8.56 -20.57
N VAL A 357 -11.44 7.44 -20.74
CA VAL A 357 -10.91 6.64 -19.62
C VAL A 357 -9.93 7.48 -18.80
N LEU A 358 -9.01 8.20 -19.46
CA LEU A 358 -8.06 9.10 -18.77
C LEU A 358 -8.79 10.21 -18.00
N ALA A 359 -9.76 10.87 -18.62
CA ALA A 359 -10.55 11.91 -17.96
C ALA A 359 -11.26 11.36 -16.70
N SER A 360 -11.84 10.16 -16.81
CA SER A 360 -12.49 9.49 -15.68
C SER A 360 -11.49 9.15 -14.55
N LEU A 361 -10.28 8.68 -14.89
CA LEU A 361 -9.20 8.43 -13.93
C LEU A 361 -8.75 9.72 -13.22
N VAL A 362 -8.64 10.84 -13.95
CA VAL A 362 -8.34 12.14 -13.36
C VAL A 362 -9.43 12.55 -12.36
N VAL A 363 -10.71 12.42 -12.74
CA VAL A 363 -11.84 12.75 -11.86
C VAL A 363 -11.84 11.87 -10.61
N VAL A 364 -11.55 10.55 -10.73
CA VAL A 364 -11.36 9.65 -9.58
C VAL A 364 -10.26 10.17 -8.67
N GLY A 365 -9.11 10.54 -9.23
CA GLY A 365 -7.98 11.05 -8.44
C GLY A 365 -8.29 12.37 -7.74
N VAL A 366 -8.93 13.31 -8.45
CA VAL A 366 -9.36 14.60 -7.88
C VAL A 366 -10.36 14.39 -6.75
N GLY A 367 -11.32 13.48 -6.93
CA GLY A 367 -12.31 13.18 -5.91
C GLY A 367 -11.73 12.52 -4.66
N PHE A 368 -10.62 11.79 -4.79
CA PHE A 368 -9.94 11.13 -3.68
C PHE A 368 -9.01 12.09 -2.91
N GLY A 369 -8.34 13.03 -3.57
CA GLY A 369 -7.39 14.01 -3.01
C GLY A 369 -8.04 15.18 -2.31
#